data_b42d42a1008bf2a00a146344e6c2f551
#
_entry.id   b42d42a1008bf2a00a146344e6c2f551
#
_cell.length_a   1.000
_cell.length_b   1.000
_cell.length_c   1.000
_cell.angle_alpha   90.00
_cell.angle_beta   90.00
_cell.angle_gamma   90.00
#
_symmetry.space_group_name_H-M   'P 1'
#
loop_
_entity.id
_entity.type
_entity.pdbx_description
1 polymer ?
#
loop_
_entity_poly.entity_id
_entity_poly.type
_entity_poly.pdbx_seq_one_letter_code
_entity_poly.pdbx_strand_id
1 'polypeptide(L)'
;MTYQAIPLSSLFAGLGLDPDAYLEVVALDGYVSEIPVGLVLNAEPAKPIAALAIEDPAHPWPVIPGKGQSAGPTSVIWIGEGADSIRAGLWPYQAASIAEVLSPVVRWPQLAASSSLSEGDAGREGQDLFFAHCLVCHKLAGGGAAALGPDLNLPMSPTEYFTASALKRYIRDPGSVRDWPDRKMPAFDPASLSDAEIDLIVSYLQHKAETRR
;
A
#
# COMPACT_ATOMS: atom_id res chain seq x y z
N MET A 1 -15.11 19.62 -2.35
CA MET A 1 -14.60 19.77 -0.99
C MET A 1 -13.25 20.45 -1.10
N THR A 2 -12.93 21.43 -0.28
CA THR A 2 -11.63 22.12 -0.29
C THR A 2 -10.82 21.61 0.90
N TYR A 3 -9.58 21.20 0.65
CA TYR A 3 -8.64 20.76 1.68
C TYR A 3 -7.59 21.84 1.89
N GLN A 4 -7.18 22.03 3.15
CA GLN A 4 -5.92 22.72 3.45
C GLN A 4 -4.82 21.67 3.38
N ALA A 5 -3.83 21.86 2.53
CA ALA A 5 -2.77 20.89 2.33
C ALA A 5 -1.42 21.55 2.12
N ILE A 6 -0.37 20.91 2.60
CA ILE A 6 1.03 21.34 2.46
C ILE A 6 1.74 20.29 1.59
N PRO A 7 2.37 20.68 0.46
CA PRO A 7 3.19 19.74 -0.31
C PRO A 7 4.26 19.10 0.58
N LEU A 8 4.39 17.78 0.52
CA LEU A 8 5.39 17.07 1.35
C LEU A 8 6.81 17.46 0.96
N SER A 9 7.07 17.78 -0.32
CA SER A 9 8.35 18.32 -0.76
C SER A 9 8.71 19.63 -0.05
N SER A 10 7.71 20.48 0.24
CA SER A 10 7.92 21.71 1.01
C SER A 10 8.04 21.43 2.52
N LEU A 11 7.25 20.50 3.04
CA LEU A 11 7.28 20.13 4.46
C LEU A 11 8.64 19.54 4.86
N PHE A 12 9.23 18.75 3.98
CA PHE A 12 10.52 18.09 4.21
C PHE A 12 11.72 18.83 3.61
N ALA A 13 11.52 20.06 3.11
CA ALA A 13 12.60 20.86 2.55
C ALA A 13 13.74 21.04 3.58
N GLY A 14 14.97 20.74 3.15
CA GLY A 14 16.17 20.88 3.97
C GLY A 14 16.46 19.73 4.95
N LEU A 15 15.62 18.67 5.01
CA LEU A 15 15.90 17.50 5.84
C LEU A 15 16.93 16.54 5.22
N GLY A 16 17.20 16.68 3.90
CA GLY A 16 18.20 15.83 3.24
C GLY A 16 17.78 14.36 3.13
N LEU A 17 16.48 14.12 2.89
CA LEU A 17 15.95 12.76 2.68
C LEU A 17 16.68 12.06 1.53
N ASP A 18 16.95 10.75 1.71
CA ASP A 18 17.52 9.90 0.67
C ASP A 18 16.47 9.59 -0.41
N PRO A 19 16.69 9.94 -1.70
CA PRO A 19 15.74 9.65 -2.77
C PRO A 19 15.41 8.16 -2.95
N ASP A 20 16.31 7.27 -2.55
CA ASP A 20 16.14 5.81 -2.61
C ASP A 20 15.46 5.22 -1.36
N ALA A 21 15.22 6.06 -0.34
CA ALA A 21 14.47 5.69 0.85
C ALA A 21 12.96 5.73 0.63
N TYR A 22 12.22 5.40 1.68
CA TYR A 22 10.75 5.43 1.72
C TYR A 22 10.26 6.30 2.87
N LEU A 23 9.11 6.89 2.74
CA LEU A 23 8.35 7.44 3.87
C LEU A 23 7.36 6.38 4.34
N GLU A 24 7.57 5.88 5.54
CA GLU A 24 6.60 5.06 6.25
C GLU A 24 5.56 5.98 6.89
N VAL A 25 4.33 5.88 6.43
CA VAL A 25 3.17 6.61 6.97
C VAL A 25 2.30 5.63 7.73
N VAL A 26 2.24 5.77 9.05
CA VAL A 26 1.41 4.92 9.92
C VAL A 26 0.11 5.66 10.22
N ALA A 27 -1.01 5.01 9.95
CA ALA A 27 -2.34 5.51 10.25
C ALA A 27 -2.83 5.10 11.65
N LEU A 28 -3.83 5.80 12.18
CA LEU A 28 -4.41 5.53 13.49
C LEU A 28 -5.02 4.13 13.63
N ASP A 29 -5.47 3.54 12.53
CA ASP A 29 -6.05 2.19 12.50
C ASP A 29 -5.01 1.07 12.33
N GLY A 30 -3.72 1.42 12.22
CA GLY A 30 -2.61 0.49 12.01
C GLY A 30 -2.30 0.17 10.55
N TYR A 31 -2.93 0.86 9.59
CA TYR A 31 -2.51 0.84 8.20
C TYR A 31 -1.12 1.47 8.06
N VAL A 32 -0.25 0.88 7.25
CA VAL A 32 1.11 1.39 7.03
C VAL A 32 1.37 1.52 5.54
N SER A 33 1.53 2.75 5.06
CA SER A 33 1.91 3.02 3.68
C SER A 33 3.40 3.32 3.59
N GLU A 34 4.10 2.66 2.69
CA GLU A 34 5.50 2.92 2.38
C GLU A 34 5.60 3.61 1.02
N ILE A 35 5.81 4.92 1.05
CA ILE A 35 5.81 5.79 -0.14
C ILE A 35 7.26 6.06 -0.55
N PRO A 36 7.69 5.74 -1.78
CA PRO A 36 9.04 6.08 -2.24
C PRO A 36 9.33 7.58 -2.10
N VAL A 37 10.44 7.94 -1.46
CA VAL A 37 10.83 9.35 -1.26
C VAL A 37 10.94 10.08 -2.59
N GLY A 38 11.44 9.42 -3.64
CA GLY A 38 11.54 10.00 -4.98
C GLY A 38 10.20 10.49 -5.55
N LEU A 39 9.07 9.82 -5.22
CA LEU A 39 7.74 10.30 -5.58
C LEU A 39 7.31 11.51 -4.75
N VAL A 40 7.64 11.50 -3.46
CA VAL A 40 7.22 12.55 -2.50
C VAL A 40 7.95 13.87 -2.74
N LEU A 41 9.24 13.80 -3.07
CA LEU A 41 10.06 14.99 -3.32
C LEU A 41 9.76 15.65 -4.67
N ASN A 42 8.92 15.05 -5.51
CA ASN A 42 8.54 15.66 -6.76
C ASN A 42 7.83 17.00 -6.53
N ALA A 43 8.31 18.03 -7.20
CA ALA A 43 7.72 19.38 -7.19
C ALA A 43 7.34 19.86 -8.62
N GLU A 44 7.45 18.98 -9.62
CA GLU A 44 7.10 19.30 -11.00
C GLU A 44 5.57 19.35 -11.17
N PRO A 45 4.98 20.48 -11.61
CA PRO A 45 3.52 20.62 -11.75
C PRO A 45 2.87 19.62 -12.72
N ALA A 46 3.63 19.07 -13.66
CA ALA A 46 3.18 18.07 -14.64
C ALA A 46 3.20 16.64 -14.09
N LYS A 47 3.47 16.45 -12.81
CA LYS A 47 3.50 15.15 -12.15
C LYS A 47 2.68 15.20 -10.86
N PRO A 48 2.20 14.05 -10.36
CA PRO A 48 1.51 14.00 -9.07
C PRO A 48 2.36 14.59 -7.94
N ILE A 49 1.76 15.45 -7.14
CA ILE A 49 2.39 16.08 -5.97
C ILE A 49 1.77 15.50 -4.72
N ALA A 50 2.59 14.88 -3.88
CA ALA A 50 2.18 14.42 -2.56
C ALA A 50 2.00 15.61 -1.61
N ALA A 51 0.91 15.65 -0.88
CA ALA A 51 0.63 16.70 0.10
C ALA A 51 0.02 16.12 1.38
N LEU A 52 0.32 16.72 2.52
CA LEU A 52 -0.33 16.45 3.77
C LEU A 52 -1.56 17.35 3.89
N ALA A 53 -2.74 16.77 3.80
CA ALA A 53 -4.00 17.46 4.09
C ALA A 53 -4.25 17.44 5.59
N ILE A 54 -4.70 18.57 6.13
CA ILE A 54 -4.98 18.79 7.55
C ILE A 54 -6.44 19.21 7.69
N GLU A 55 -7.17 18.52 8.54
CA GLU A 55 -8.57 18.80 8.84
C GLU A 55 -8.67 20.05 9.74
N ASP A 56 -9.59 20.94 9.41
CA ASP A 56 -10.01 22.00 10.33
C ASP A 56 -10.92 21.41 11.41
N PRO A 57 -10.55 21.44 12.68
CA PRO A 57 -11.40 20.90 13.75
C PRO A 57 -12.78 21.53 13.85
N ALA A 58 -12.94 22.78 13.37
CA ALA A 58 -14.24 23.44 13.30
C ALA A 58 -15.13 22.96 12.15
N HIS A 59 -14.53 22.32 11.14
CA HIS A 59 -15.20 21.82 9.95
C HIS A 59 -14.70 20.41 9.60
N PRO A 60 -15.03 19.39 10.42
CA PRO A 60 -14.52 18.04 10.25
C PRO A 60 -14.94 17.44 8.90
N TRP A 61 -14.06 16.62 8.33
CA TRP A 61 -14.33 15.96 7.05
C TRP A 61 -15.45 14.92 7.21
N PRO A 62 -16.25 14.72 6.15
CA PRO A 62 -17.31 13.72 6.20
C PRO A 62 -16.75 12.31 6.31
N VAL A 63 -17.59 11.43 6.81
CA VAL A 63 -17.32 9.98 6.82
C VAL A 63 -17.11 9.47 5.39
N ILE A 64 -16.06 8.69 5.19
CA ILE A 64 -15.80 8.03 3.91
C ILE A 64 -16.92 7.00 3.65
N PRO A 65 -17.59 7.05 2.50
CA PRO A 65 -18.63 6.08 2.16
C PRO A 65 -18.15 4.63 2.33
N GLY A 66 -18.92 3.84 3.07
CA GLY A 66 -18.62 2.43 3.33
C GLY A 66 -17.53 2.14 4.38
N LYS A 67 -16.88 3.16 4.97
CA LYS A 67 -15.80 2.94 5.96
C LYS A 67 -16.17 3.31 7.40
N GLY A 68 -17.26 4.01 7.63
CA GLY A 68 -17.72 4.41 8.98
C GLY A 68 -16.83 5.43 9.70
N GLN A 69 -15.78 5.94 9.08
CA GLN A 69 -14.82 6.91 9.61
C GLN A 69 -14.42 7.96 8.57
N SER A 70 -13.93 9.13 9.00
CA SER A 70 -13.40 10.15 8.11
C SER A 70 -11.94 9.90 7.74
N ALA A 71 -11.41 10.66 6.77
CA ALA A 71 -9.99 10.64 6.44
C ALA A 71 -9.13 11.48 7.41
N GLY A 72 -9.75 12.29 8.26
CA GLY A 72 -9.09 13.17 9.22
C GLY A 72 -8.54 12.47 10.47
N PRO A 73 -7.75 13.18 11.26
CA PRO A 73 -7.45 14.61 11.12
C PRO A 73 -6.38 14.96 10.08
N THR A 74 -5.60 14.00 9.61
CA THR A 74 -4.55 14.20 8.63
C THR A 74 -4.58 13.07 7.59
N SER A 75 -4.27 13.41 6.34
CA SER A 75 -4.24 12.44 5.24
C SER A 75 -3.16 12.80 4.24
N VAL A 76 -2.45 11.82 3.71
CA VAL A 76 -1.62 12.05 2.52
C VAL A 76 -2.53 11.98 1.30
N ILE A 77 -2.51 13.03 0.53
CA ILE A 77 -3.27 13.17 -0.73
C ILE A 77 -2.32 13.44 -1.88
N TRP A 78 -2.76 13.16 -3.08
CA TRP A 78 -2.04 13.47 -4.30
C TRP A 78 -2.85 14.47 -5.12
N ILE A 79 -2.17 15.47 -5.65
CA ILE A 79 -2.79 16.56 -6.41
C ILE A 79 -2.04 16.78 -7.71
N GLY A 80 -2.68 17.46 -8.67
CA GLY A 80 -2.08 17.76 -9.96
C GLY A 80 -2.31 16.69 -11.02
N GLU A 81 -1.62 16.82 -12.13
CA GLU A 81 -1.75 15.92 -13.27
C GLU A 81 -1.25 14.51 -12.91
N GLY A 82 -1.99 13.48 -13.31
CA GLY A 82 -1.65 12.08 -13.05
C GLY A 82 -1.88 11.63 -11.60
N ALA A 83 -2.48 12.42 -10.72
CA ALA A 83 -2.77 12.02 -9.35
C ALA A 83 -3.67 10.76 -9.28
N ASP A 84 -4.55 10.58 -10.24
CA ASP A 84 -5.42 9.41 -10.40
C ASP A 84 -4.67 8.13 -10.77
N SER A 85 -3.43 8.23 -11.27
CA SER A 85 -2.56 7.09 -11.54
C SER A 85 -1.83 6.56 -10.31
N ILE A 86 -1.85 7.32 -9.20
CA ILE A 86 -1.22 6.89 -7.94
C ILE A 86 -2.03 5.77 -7.31
N ARG A 87 -1.37 4.67 -7.01
CA ARG A 87 -1.99 3.47 -6.44
C ARG A 87 -2.67 3.77 -5.10
N ALA A 88 -3.82 3.16 -4.89
CA ALA A 88 -4.67 3.40 -3.71
C ALA A 88 -3.93 3.19 -2.37
N GLY A 89 -2.97 2.26 -2.31
CA GLY A 89 -2.15 2.03 -1.12
C GLY A 89 -1.26 3.20 -0.71
N LEU A 90 -1.04 4.16 -1.59
CA LEU A 90 -0.23 5.36 -1.34
C LEU A 90 -1.06 6.60 -0.96
N TRP A 91 -2.34 6.39 -0.59
CA TRP A 91 -3.26 7.42 -0.10
C TRP A 91 -3.65 7.15 1.37
N PRO A 92 -2.70 7.10 2.32
CA PRO A 92 -3.03 6.85 3.71
C PRO A 92 -3.83 8.02 4.29
N TYR A 93 -4.99 7.72 4.85
CA TYR A 93 -5.79 8.64 5.64
C TYR A 93 -5.57 8.36 7.13
N GLN A 94 -5.95 9.32 8.00
CA GLN A 94 -5.69 9.26 9.44
C GLN A 94 -4.21 9.08 9.77
N ALA A 95 -3.33 9.72 8.98
CA ALA A 95 -1.89 9.62 9.18
C ALA A 95 -1.49 10.12 10.57
N ALA A 96 -0.89 9.24 11.39
CA ALA A 96 -0.48 9.53 12.76
C ALA A 96 1.01 9.83 12.87
N SER A 97 1.84 9.21 12.02
CA SER A 97 3.27 9.46 11.96
C SER A 97 3.82 9.29 10.55
N ILE A 98 4.90 10.01 10.26
CA ILE A 98 5.65 9.89 9.02
C ILE A 98 7.13 9.79 9.41
N ALA A 99 7.81 8.77 8.91
CA ALA A 99 9.24 8.54 9.17
C ALA A 99 9.95 8.12 7.89
N GLU A 100 11.18 8.59 7.70
CA GLU A 100 12.06 8.07 6.66
C GLU A 100 12.57 6.68 7.08
N VAL A 101 12.49 5.73 6.18
CA VAL A 101 12.92 4.34 6.38
C VAL A 101 13.63 3.81 5.14
N LEU A 102 14.46 2.79 5.30
CA LEU A 102 15.03 2.05 4.18
C LEU A 102 13.93 1.34 3.39
N SER A 103 14.19 1.01 2.14
CA SER A 103 13.24 0.28 1.30
C SER A 103 12.79 -1.04 1.94
N PRO A 104 11.56 -1.53 1.63
CA PRO A 104 11.04 -2.78 2.20
C PRO A 104 11.98 -3.96 2.03
N VAL A 105 12.64 -4.08 0.89
CA VAL A 105 13.57 -5.20 0.63
C VAL A 105 14.89 -5.10 1.38
N VAL A 106 15.29 -3.90 1.79
CA VAL A 106 16.48 -3.70 2.64
C VAL A 106 16.14 -3.98 4.11
N ARG A 107 14.99 -3.49 4.58
CA ARG A 107 14.50 -3.75 5.96
C ARG A 107 14.17 -5.22 6.18
N TRP A 108 13.58 -5.86 5.18
CA TRP A 108 13.10 -7.26 5.21
C TRP A 108 13.54 -7.99 3.95
N PRO A 109 14.78 -8.48 3.88
CA PRO A 109 15.32 -9.15 2.69
C PRO A 109 14.49 -10.36 2.22
N GLN A 110 13.74 -10.99 3.15
CA GLN A 110 12.84 -12.09 2.81
C GLN A 110 11.67 -11.65 1.90
N LEU A 111 11.38 -10.36 1.77
CA LEU A 111 10.37 -9.84 0.84
C LEU A 111 10.88 -9.80 -0.59
N ALA A 112 12.19 -9.72 -0.81
CA ALA A 112 12.73 -9.65 -2.15
C ALA A 112 12.36 -10.88 -2.98
N ALA A 113 11.94 -10.67 -4.22
CA ALA A 113 11.87 -11.73 -5.21
C ALA A 113 13.29 -12.28 -5.47
N SER A 114 13.40 -13.57 -5.79
CA SER A 114 14.71 -14.17 -6.03
C SER A 114 15.48 -13.45 -7.14
N SER A 115 16.78 -13.26 -6.94
CA SER A 115 17.68 -12.73 -7.97
C SER A 115 17.81 -13.66 -9.20
N SER A 116 17.39 -14.91 -9.08
CA SER A 116 17.35 -15.85 -10.20
C SER A 116 16.21 -15.60 -11.19
N LEU A 117 15.17 -14.83 -10.79
CA LEU A 117 14.09 -14.44 -11.70
C LEU A 117 14.59 -13.36 -12.67
N SER A 118 14.24 -13.51 -13.95
CA SER A 118 14.56 -12.51 -14.97
C SER A 118 13.78 -11.22 -14.79
N GLU A 119 14.23 -10.15 -15.44
CA GLU A 119 13.39 -8.96 -15.64
C GLU A 119 12.14 -9.36 -16.45
N GLY A 120 10.96 -8.88 -16.04
CA GLY A 120 9.67 -9.26 -16.64
C GLY A 120 9.11 -10.61 -16.18
N ASP A 121 9.75 -11.28 -15.21
CA ASP A 121 9.15 -12.44 -14.56
C ASP A 121 7.96 -12.03 -13.69
N ALA A 122 6.85 -12.74 -13.82
CA ALA A 122 5.60 -12.43 -13.11
C ALA A 122 5.77 -12.36 -11.58
N GLY A 123 6.66 -13.18 -11.00
CA GLY A 123 6.97 -13.15 -9.58
C GLY A 123 7.71 -11.86 -9.17
N ARG A 124 8.54 -11.33 -10.07
CA ARG A 124 9.25 -10.06 -9.82
C ARG A 124 8.32 -8.85 -10.00
N GLU A 125 7.54 -8.81 -11.07
CA GLU A 125 6.56 -7.74 -11.30
C GLU A 125 5.48 -7.70 -10.22
N GLY A 126 5.06 -8.87 -9.71
CA GLY A 126 4.10 -9.00 -8.63
C GLY A 126 4.59 -8.44 -7.28
N GLN A 127 5.90 -8.36 -7.04
CA GLN A 127 6.47 -7.80 -5.81
C GLN A 127 6.06 -6.34 -5.59
N ASP A 128 6.20 -5.49 -6.60
CA ASP A 128 5.90 -4.06 -6.45
C ASP A 128 4.40 -3.83 -6.28
N LEU A 129 3.58 -4.64 -6.97
CA LEU A 129 2.14 -4.66 -6.79
C LEU A 129 1.75 -5.11 -5.38
N PHE A 130 2.41 -6.14 -4.87
CA PHE A 130 2.20 -6.62 -3.51
C PHE A 130 2.55 -5.54 -2.48
N PHE A 131 3.66 -4.84 -2.65
CA PHE A 131 4.06 -3.75 -1.74
C PHE A 131 3.04 -2.62 -1.75
N ALA A 132 2.55 -2.24 -2.92
CA ALA A 132 1.60 -1.15 -3.05
C ALA A 132 0.16 -1.47 -2.57
N HIS A 133 -0.26 -2.74 -2.61
CA HIS A 133 -1.66 -3.11 -2.35
C HIS A 133 -1.87 -4.03 -1.15
N CYS A 134 -0.86 -4.83 -0.78
CA CYS A 134 -1.00 -5.87 0.23
C CYS A 134 -0.16 -5.60 1.48
N LEU A 135 1.11 -5.17 1.32
CA LEU A 135 2.04 -4.93 2.42
C LEU A 135 1.54 -3.83 3.37
N VAL A 136 0.68 -2.94 2.90
CA VAL A 136 0.02 -1.88 3.66
C VAL A 136 -0.88 -2.40 4.80
N CYS A 137 -1.30 -3.67 4.73
CA CYS A 137 -2.14 -4.33 5.73
C CYS A 137 -1.56 -5.66 6.21
N HIS A 138 -0.78 -6.35 5.38
CA HIS A 138 -0.28 -7.70 5.63
C HIS A 138 1.23 -7.72 5.86
N LYS A 139 1.68 -8.75 6.57
CA LYS A 139 3.08 -9.19 6.55
C LYS A 139 3.27 -10.31 5.53
N LEU A 140 4.53 -10.56 5.17
CA LEU A 140 4.91 -11.72 4.36
C LEU A 140 6.20 -12.33 4.94
N ALA A 141 6.15 -13.56 5.39
CA ALA A 141 7.28 -14.24 6.03
C ALA A 141 7.91 -13.42 7.19
N GLY A 142 7.07 -12.78 8.01
CA GLY A 142 7.49 -11.92 9.12
C GLY A 142 7.91 -10.50 8.70
N GLY A 143 8.07 -10.21 7.40
CA GLY A 143 8.42 -8.88 6.89
C GLY A 143 7.19 -8.00 6.69
N GLY A 144 7.38 -6.69 6.86
CA GLY A 144 6.32 -5.69 6.80
C GLY A 144 5.98 -5.10 8.17
N ALA A 145 5.62 -3.82 8.22
CA ALA A 145 5.30 -3.10 9.45
C ALA A 145 3.82 -3.26 9.87
N ALA A 146 2.91 -3.42 8.89
CA ALA A 146 1.47 -3.52 9.13
C ALA A 146 1.09 -4.85 9.81
N ALA A 147 -0.02 -4.82 10.57
CA ALA A 147 -0.55 -5.98 11.28
C ALA A 147 -2.09 -6.05 11.27
N LEU A 148 -2.73 -5.42 10.27
CA LEU A 148 -4.19 -5.45 10.11
C LEU A 148 -4.69 -6.79 9.59
N GLY A 149 -3.92 -7.41 8.69
CA GLY A 149 -4.19 -8.72 8.13
C GLY A 149 -3.19 -9.78 8.61
N PRO A 150 -3.45 -11.07 8.33
CA PRO A 150 -2.52 -12.14 8.65
C PRO A 150 -1.23 -12.05 7.82
N ASP A 151 -0.18 -12.72 8.30
CA ASP A 151 1.01 -12.97 7.49
C ASP A 151 0.66 -13.90 6.32
N LEU A 152 1.05 -13.51 5.10
CA LEU A 152 0.69 -14.24 3.87
C LEU A 152 1.70 -15.33 3.47
N ASN A 153 2.63 -15.65 4.38
CA ASN A 153 3.53 -16.80 4.18
C ASN A 153 3.81 -17.59 5.47
N LEU A 154 3.18 -17.22 6.59
CA LEU A 154 3.32 -17.91 7.87
C LEU A 154 1.93 -18.10 8.52
N PRO A 155 1.60 -19.32 9.00
CA PRO A 155 2.38 -20.55 8.85
C PRO A 155 2.32 -21.14 7.44
N MET A 156 1.37 -20.68 6.59
CA MET A 156 1.13 -21.14 5.22
C MET A 156 0.81 -19.96 4.32
N SER A 157 1.22 -20.05 3.05
CA SER A 157 0.80 -19.10 2.02
C SER A 157 -0.66 -19.36 1.60
N PRO A 158 -1.45 -18.32 1.25
CA PRO A 158 -2.77 -18.50 0.68
C PRO A 158 -2.76 -19.34 -0.61
N THR A 159 -1.64 -19.39 -1.34
CA THR A 159 -1.50 -20.27 -2.51
C THR A 159 -1.43 -21.75 -2.19
N GLU A 160 -1.24 -22.11 -0.91
CA GLU A 160 -1.19 -23.50 -0.45
C GLU A 160 -2.56 -24.05 -0.01
N TYR A 161 -3.52 -23.17 0.37
CA TYR A 161 -4.83 -23.60 0.84
C TYR A 161 -6.02 -23.08 0.02
N PHE A 162 -5.84 -22.07 -0.84
CA PHE A 162 -6.81 -21.68 -1.85
C PHE A 162 -6.47 -22.32 -3.19
N THR A 163 -7.50 -22.65 -3.99
CA THR A 163 -7.27 -22.78 -5.44
C THR A 163 -6.94 -21.41 -6.04
N ALA A 164 -6.20 -21.38 -7.14
CA ALA A 164 -5.81 -20.10 -7.77
C ALA A 164 -7.04 -19.23 -8.10
N SER A 165 -8.12 -19.83 -8.61
CA SER A 165 -9.36 -19.10 -8.93
C SER A 165 -10.07 -18.57 -7.69
N ALA A 166 -10.06 -19.32 -6.58
CA ALA A 166 -10.66 -18.87 -5.33
C ALA A 166 -9.84 -17.74 -4.69
N LEU A 167 -8.50 -17.82 -4.77
CA LEU A 167 -7.62 -16.76 -4.26
C LEU A 167 -7.81 -15.46 -5.05
N LYS A 168 -7.86 -15.51 -6.37
CA LYS A 168 -8.12 -14.34 -7.22
C LYS A 168 -9.47 -13.70 -6.91
N ARG A 169 -10.52 -14.48 -6.75
CA ARG A 169 -11.84 -14.01 -6.32
C ARG A 169 -11.79 -13.37 -4.94
N TYR A 170 -11.07 -14.00 -4.01
CA TYR A 170 -10.92 -13.48 -2.64
C TYR A 170 -10.16 -12.16 -2.63
N ILE A 171 -9.10 -12.01 -3.42
CA ILE A 171 -8.39 -10.73 -3.57
C ILE A 171 -9.31 -9.69 -4.19
N ARG A 172 -10.01 -10.02 -5.29
CA ARG A 172 -10.94 -9.10 -5.97
C ARG A 172 -12.04 -8.60 -5.05
N ASP A 173 -12.72 -9.50 -4.36
CA ASP A 173 -13.80 -9.20 -3.42
C ASP A 173 -13.87 -10.30 -2.36
N PRO A 174 -13.28 -10.07 -1.17
CA PRO A 174 -13.33 -11.04 -0.07
C PRO A 174 -14.75 -11.42 0.33
N GLY A 175 -15.70 -10.46 0.26
CA GLY A 175 -17.10 -10.66 0.60
C GLY A 175 -17.81 -11.65 -0.34
N SER A 176 -17.37 -11.76 -1.59
CA SER A 176 -17.92 -12.72 -2.55
C SER A 176 -17.56 -14.18 -2.24
N VAL A 177 -16.53 -14.41 -1.43
CA VAL A 177 -16.10 -15.75 -1.01
C VAL A 177 -16.57 -16.06 0.40
N ARG A 178 -16.36 -15.11 1.32
CA ARG A 178 -16.83 -15.21 2.69
C ARG A 178 -17.02 -13.82 3.28
N ASP A 179 -18.18 -13.56 3.84
CA ASP A 179 -18.49 -12.30 4.51
C ASP A 179 -18.71 -12.52 6.01
N TRP A 180 -18.24 -11.56 6.83
CA TRP A 180 -18.44 -11.49 8.26
C TRP A 180 -18.34 -10.04 8.74
N PRO A 181 -18.99 -9.66 9.85
CA PRO A 181 -19.12 -8.27 10.28
C PRO A 181 -17.80 -7.52 10.48
N ASP A 182 -16.76 -8.21 10.96
CA ASP A 182 -15.45 -7.61 11.28
C ASP A 182 -14.42 -7.70 10.14
N ARG A 183 -14.85 -8.02 8.92
CA ARG A 183 -13.97 -8.09 7.76
C ARG A 183 -13.33 -6.73 7.48
N LYS A 184 -12.00 -6.68 7.50
CA LYS A 184 -11.21 -5.47 7.24
C LYS A 184 -10.70 -5.37 5.79
N MET A 185 -10.41 -6.52 5.16
CA MET A 185 -9.92 -6.51 3.79
C MET A 185 -10.99 -5.95 2.83
N PRO A 186 -10.69 -4.87 2.10
CA PRO A 186 -11.62 -4.28 1.14
C PRO A 186 -11.70 -5.11 -0.14
N ALA A 187 -12.73 -4.87 -0.94
CA ALA A 187 -12.74 -5.23 -2.35
C ALA A 187 -11.84 -4.26 -3.15
N PHE A 188 -11.25 -4.75 -4.23
CA PHE A 188 -10.47 -3.94 -5.16
C PHE A 188 -11.26 -3.69 -6.44
N ASP A 189 -11.47 -2.42 -6.76
CA ASP A 189 -12.06 -2.02 -8.04
C ASP A 189 -11.11 -2.40 -9.20
N PRO A 190 -11.61 -2.95 -10.34
CA PRO A 190 -10.79 -3.28 -11.49
C PRO A 190 -9.98 -2.12 -12.08
N ALA A 191 -10.41 -0.87 -11.87
CA ALA A 191 -9.65 0.30 -12.29
C ALA A 191 -8.45 0.60 -11.38
N SER A 192 -8.50 0.19 -10.09
CA SER A 192 -7.41 0.37 -9.14
C SER A 192 -6.46 -0.83 -9.04
N LEU A 193 -6.94 -2.03 -9.36
CA LEU A 193 -6.16 -3.26 -9.42
C LEU A 193 -6.80 -4.19 -10.45
N SER A 194 -6.22 -4.29 -11.64
CA SER A 194 -6.71 -5.13 -12.74
C SER A 194 -6.61 -6.62 -12.42
N ASP A 195 -7.31 -7.47 -13.17
CA ASP A 195 -7.21 -8.92 -13.01
C ASP A 195 -5.82 -9.46 -13.38
N ALA A 196 -5.15 -8.83 -14.36
CA ALA A 196 -3.78 -9.17 -14.72
C ALA A 196 -2.80 -8.85 -13.58
N GLU A 197 -2.98 -7.73 -12.89
CA GLU A 197 -2.16 -7.38 -11.72
C GLU A 197 -2.43 -8.31 -10.54
N ILE A 198 -3.67 -8.78 -10.34
CA ILE A 198 -3.95 -9.83 -9.35
C ILE A 198 -3.19 -11.11 -9.70
N ASP A 199 -3.11 -11.47 -10.98
CA ASP A 199 -2.35 -12.64 -11.43
C ASP A 199 -0.86 -12.52 -11.10
N LEU A 200 -0.28 -11.34 -11.28
CA LEU A 200 1.11 -11.05 -10.90
C LEU A 200 1.33 -11.14 -9.39
N ILE A 201 0.41 -10.59 -8.59
CA ILE A 201 0.46 -10.71 -7.12
C ILE A 201 0.40 -12.18 -6.68
N VAL A 202 -0.49 -12.99 -7.27
CA VAL A 202 -0.60 -14.42 -6.97
C VAL A 202 0.69 -15.15 -7.36
N SER A 203 1.31 -14.81 -8.49
CA SER A 203 2.59 -15.37 -8.93
C SER A 203 3.72 -15.04 -7.94
N TYR A 204 3.77 -13.81 -7.45
CA TYR A 204 4.71 -13.43 -6.39
C TYR A 204 4.49 -14.22 -5.09
N LEU A 205 3.24 -14.34 -4.62
CA LEU A 205 2.92 -15.13 -3.43
C LEU A 205 3.31 -16.61 -3.59
N GLN A 206 3.08 -17.18 -4.78
CA GLN A 206 3.48 -18.56 -5.08
C GLN A 206 5.02 -18.69 -5.05
N HIS A 207 5.74 -17.79 -5.71
CA HIS A 207 7.20 -17.73 -5.66
C HIS A 207 7.73 -17.66 -4.22
N LYS A 208 7.10 -16.84 -3.36
CA LYS A 208 7.49 -16.71 -1.94
C LYS A 208 7.16 -17.96 -1.13
N ALA A 209 6.08 -18.67 -1.43
CA ALA A 209 5.76 -19.94 -0.80
C ALA A 209 6.80 -21.03 -1.16
N GLU A 210 7.18 -21.12 -2.43
CA GLU A 210 8.16 -22.11 -2.94
C GLU A 210 9.59 -21.83 -2.42
N THR A 211 9.92 -20.56 -2.14
CA THR A 211 11.25 -20.15 -1.65
C THR A 211 11.30 -19.92 -0.14
N ARG A 212 10.24 -20.27 0.59
CA ARG A 212 10.19 -20.18 2.05
C ARG A 212 11.25 -21.10 2.67
N ARG A 213 12.09 -20.54 3.53
CA ARG A 213 13.16 -21.23 4.27
C ARG A 213 12.89 -21.16 5.77
#